data_45d440a15d74b5ad1c57c1896125d9ee
#
_entry.id   45d440a15d74b5ad1c57c1896125d9ee
#
_cell.length_a   1.000
_cell.length_b   1.000
_cell.length_c   1.000
_cell.angle_alpha   90.00
_cell.angle_beta   90.00
_cell.angle_gamma   90.00
#
_symmetry.space_group_name_H-M   'P 1'
#
loop_
_entity.id
_entity.type
_entity.pdbx_description
1 polymer ?
#
loop_
_entity_poly.entity_id
_entity_poly.type
_entity_poly.pdbx_seq_one_letter_code
_entity_poly.pdbx_strand_id
1 'polypeptide(L)'
;MERSYFAEAAKITIPVLFGYTAIGIPFGLMIVNAGYPVWIAPVMSITMYAGAGQYVAVGLFASGAPLGAIAFTELLVNIRHIVYGLSLITRFKNVGAWKPYLIFALTDETYSLLTNCTVPEGANAGSFYGTIALLDHLYWILGGVIGAVAGQFIPFSLAGVDFALTALFMVLLIEQLAKSHDATPPVIGALAALAAVVLSRCGLFPSGHILIAAIAFALAALVAVRGKKFKTERKTPL
;
A
#
# COMPACT_ATOMS: atom_id res chain seq x y z
N MET A 1 -20.96 27.74 3.39
CA MET A 1 -20.10 26.92 4.24
C MET A 1 -19.59 25.64 3.54
N GLU A 2 -20.40 24.88 2.83
CA GLU A 2 -19.95 23.63 2.17
C GLU A 2 -18.87 23.82 1.08
N ARG A 3 -18.92 24.89 0.30
CA ARG A 3 -17.92 25.17 -0.73
C ARG A 3 -16.52 25.46 -0.18
N SER A 4 -16.40 25.96 1.04
CA SER A 4 -15.13 26.36 1.63
C SER A 4 -14.26 25.14 2.02
N TYR A 5 -14.85 24.15 2.69
CA TYR A 5 -14.06 22.97 3.11
C TYR A 5 -13.73 22.02 1.94
N PHE A 6 -14.58 21.95 0.91
CA PHE A 6 -14.27 21.19 -0.29
C PHE A 6 -13.04 21.73 -1.03
N ALA A 7 -12.96 23.06 -1.19
CA ALA A 7 -11.81 23.70 -1.83
C ALA A 7 -10.52 23.46 -1.03
N GLU A 8 -10.60 23.50 0.31
CA GLU A 8 -9.45 23.22 1.16
C GLU A 8 -9.03 21.73 1.08
N ALA A 9 -9.98 20.80 1.12
CA ALA A 9 -9.71 19.37 0.92
C ALA A 9 -9.07 19.11 -0.45
N ALA A 10 -9.62 19.68 -1.52
CA ALA A 10 -9.08 19.57 -2.85
C ALA A 10 -7.63 20.10 -2.94
N LYS A 11 -7.35 21.26 -2.32
CA LYS A 11 -5.99 21.83 -2.28
C LYS A 11 -4.99 20.93 -1.57
N ILE A 12 -5.39 20.33 -0.45
CA ILE A 12 -4.54 19.44 0.34
C ILE A 12 -4.22 18.14 -0.43
N THR A 13 -5.16 17.65 -1.24
CA THR A 13 -5.02 16.41 -2.01
C THR A 13 -4.30 16.56 -3.35
N ILE A 14 -3.99 17.78 -3.82
CA ILE A 14 -3.27 18.00 -5.09
C ILE A 14 -1.98 17.18 -5.21
N PRO A 15 -1.10 17.11 -4.20
CA PRO A 15 0.12 16.28 -4.31
C PRO A 15 -0.20 14.80 -4.53
N VAL A 16 -1.27 14.30 -3.88
CA VAL A 16 -1.72 12.91 -4.03
C VAL A 16 -2.30 12.66 -5.42
N LEU A 17 -3.01 13.62 -6.01
CA LEU A 17 -3.49 13.54 -7.40
C LEU A 17 -2.34 13.20 -8.37
N PHE A 18 -1.25 13.95 -8.30
CA PHE A 18 -0.09 13.72 -9.17
C PHE A 18 0.59 12.37 -8.86
N GLY A 19 0.80 12.05 -7.59
CA GLY A 19 1.39 10.78 -7.16
C GLY A 19 0.56 9.59 -7.59
N TYR A 20 -0.73 9.60 -7.30
CA TYR A 20 -1.64 8.50 -7.63
C TYR A 20 -1.88 8.33 -9.13
N THR A 21 -1.93 9.42 -9.87
CA THR A 21 -2.02 9.33 -11.33
C THR A 21 -0.74 8.72 -11.91
N ALA A 22 0.43 9.18 -11.45
CA ALA A 22 1.71 8.69 -11.93
C ALA A 22 1.92 7.19 -11.63
N ILE A 23 1.46 6.70 -10.47
CA ILE A 23 1.60 5.28 -10.06
C ILE A 23 0.42 4.45 -10.56
N GLY A 24 -0.79 4.99 -10.58
CA GLY A 24 -1.99 4.29 -11.03
C GLY A 24 -1.96 3.92 -12.52
N ILE A 25 -1.38 4.77 -13.38
CA ILE A 25 -1.23 4.48 -14.81
C ILE A 25 -0.43 3.18 -15.05
N PRO A 26 0.78 3.00 -14.52
CA PRO A 26 1.50 1.73 -14.63
C PRO A 26 0.71 0.53 -14.08
N PHE A 27 -0.03 0.67 -12.98
CA PHE A 27 -0.90 -0.39 -12.47
C PHE A 27 -1.94 -0.81 -13.51
N GLY A 28 -2.65 0.14 -14.11
CA GLY A 28 -3.64 -0.14 -15.17
C GLY A 28 -3.03 -0.82 -16.39
N LEU A 29 -1.83 -0.37 -16.81
CA LEU A 29 -1.06 -1.00 -17.88
C LEU A 29 -0.71 -2.46 -17.53
N MET A 30 -0.27 -2.74 -16.30
CA MET A 30 0.07 -4.10 -15.85
C MET A 30 -1.13 -5.05 -15.94
N ILE A 31 -2.32 -4.63 -15.54
CA ILE A 31 -3.55 -5.44 -15.61
C ILE A 31 -3.80 -5.93 -17.05
N VAL A 32 -3.76 -5.01 -18.00
CA VAL A 32 -4.02 -5.34 -19.42
C VAL A 32 -2.91 -6.19 -20.00
N ASN A 33 -1.65 -5.88 -19.69
CA ASN A 33 -0.51 -6.66 -20.13
C ASN A 33 -0.46 -8.08 -19.54
N ALA A 34 -1.02 -8.27 -18.35
CA ALA A 34 -1.22 -9.59 -17.75
C ALA A 34 -2.38 -10.39 -18.38
N GLY A 35 -3.02 -9.84 -19.41
CA GLY A 35 -4.12 -10.49 -20.15
C GLY A 35 -5.50 -10.31 -19.53
N TYR A 36 -5.65 -9.45 -18.51
CA TYR A 36 -6.93 -9.17 -17.89
C TYR A 36 -7.69 -8.06 -18.61
N PRO A 37 -9.02 -8.12 -18.64
CA PRO A 37 -9.85 -7.07 -19.27
C PRO A 37 -9.73 -5.74 -18.50
N VAL A 38 -9.86 -4.62 -19.23
CA VAL A 38 -9.70 -3.23 -18.71
C VAL A 38 -10.53 -2.95 -17.46
N TRP A 39 -11.74 -3.50 -17.37
CA TRP A 39 -12.63 -3.27 -16.24
C TRP A 39 -12.12 -3.84 -14.90
N ILE A 40 -11.15 -4.74 -14.92
CA ILE A 40 -10.53 -5.27 -13.70
C ILE A 40 -9.78 -4.16 -12.95
N ALA A 41 -9.13 -3.23 -13.65
CA ALA A 41 -8.40 -2.14 -13.00
C ALA A 41 -9.30 -1.26 -12.10
N PRO A 42 -10.42 -0.68 -12.58
CA PRO A 42 -11.32 0.06 -11.70
C PRO A 42 -11.97 -0.82 -10.62
N VAL A 43 -12.32 -2.07 -10.89
CA VAL A 43 -12.89 -2.97 -9.87
C VAL A 43 -11.90 -3.21 -8.75
N MET A 44 -10.65 -3.54 -9.04
CA MET A 44 -9.60 -3.67 -8.01
C MET A 44 -9.39 -2.37 -7.25
N SER A 45 -9.35 -1.23 -7.94
CA SER A 45 -9.15 0.08 -7.30
C SER A 45 -10.30 0.44 -6.36
N ILE A 46 -11.55 0.12 -6.72
CA ILE A 46 -12.74 0.38 -5.88
C ILE A 46 -12.82 -0.57 -4.69
N THR A 47 -12.51 -1.85 -4.88
CA THR A 47 -12.75 -2.88 -3.85
C THR A 47 -11.57 -3.12 -2.94
N MET A 48 -10.36 -2.96 -3.43
CA MET A 48 -9.12 -3.25 -2.70
C MET A 48 -8.43 -1.98 -2.19
N TYR A 49 -8.33 -0.96 -3.02
CA TYR A 49 -7.75 0.36 -2.75
C TYR A 49 -6.44 0.29 -1.92
N ALA A 50 -5.52 -0.52 -2.37
CA ALA A 50 -4.22 -0.74 -1.74
C ALA A 50 -3.13 -0.82 -2.81
N GLY A 51 -2.55 0.32 -3.18
CA GLY A 51 -1.64 0.43 -4.32
C GLY A 51 -0.59 -0.68 -4.39
N ALA A 52 0.25 -0.82 -3.36
CA ALA A 52 1.27 -1.87 -3.30
C ALA A 52 0.66 -3.29 -3.37
N GLY A 53 -0.46 -3.53 -2.68
CA GLY A 53 -1.17 -4.80 -2.74
C GLY A 53 -1.67 -5.10 -4.16
N GLN A 54 -2.31 -4.13 -4.82
CA GLN A 54 -2.81 -4.31 -6.18
C GLN A 54 -1.68 -4.69 -7.17
N TYR A 55 -0.52 -4.07 -7.07
CA TYR A 55 0.66 -4.43 -7.86
C TYR A 55 1.14 -5.86 -7.59
N VAL A 56 1.20 -6.25 -6.31
CA VAL A 56 1.57 -7.62 -5.90
C VAL A 56 0.53 -8.62 -6.39
N ALA A 57 -0.76 -8.30 -6.26
CA ALA A 57 -1.87 -9.15 -6.73
C ALA A 57 -1.77 -9.44 -8.22
N VAL A 58 -1.51 -8.42 -9.06
CA VAL A 58 -1.34 -8.63 -10.51
C VAL A 58 -0.19 -9.59 -10.81
N GLY A 59 0.95 -9.44 -10.15
CA GLY A 59 2.09 -10.36 -10.30
C GLY A 59 1.75 -11.79 -9.87
N LEU A 60 1.02 -11.96 -8.76
CA LEU A 60 0.57 -13.26 -8.28
C LEU A 60 -0.47 -13.91 -9.22
N PHE A 61 -1.39 -13.13 -9.77
CA PHE A 61 -2.34 -13.59 -10.77
C PHE A 61 -1.63 -14.04 -12.05
N ALA A 62 -0.69 -13.24 -12.55
CA ALA A 62 0.09 -13.57 -13.75
C ALA A 62 0.95 -14.85 -13.57
N SER A 63 1.43 -15.11 -12.35
CA SER A 63 2.18 -16.33 -12.02
C SER A 63 1.31 -17.56 -11.77
N GLY A 64 -0.03 -17.43 -11.79
CA GLY A 64 -0.95 -18.52 -11.46
C GLY A 64 -0.90 -18.96 -9.99
N ALA A 65 -0.54 -18.07 -9.06
CA ALA A 65 -0.46 -18.39 -7.66
C ALA A 65 -1.82 -18.84 -7.10
N PRO A 66 -1.84 -19.84 -6.18
CA PRO A 66 -3.09 -20.31 -5.58
C PRO A 66 -3.74 -19.20 -4.71
N LEU A 67 -5.08 -19.15 -4.67
CA LEU A 67 -5.84 -18.11 -3.96
C LEU A 67 -5.42 -17.95 -2.50
N GLY A 68 -5.10 -19.04 -1.81
CA GLY A 68 -4.62 -18.96 -0.42
C GLY A 68 -3.30 -18.22 -0.27
N ALA A 69 -2.38 -18.40 -1.23
CA ALA A 69 -1.11 -17.68 -1.25
C ALA A 69 -1.32 -16.18 -1.54
N ILE A 70 -2.23 -15.86 -2.47
CA ILE A 70 -2.59 -14.49 -2.79
C ILE A 70 -3.19 -13.80 -1.55
N ALA A 71 -4.21 -14.42 -0.92
CA ALA A 71 -4.86 -13.86 0.27
C ALA A 71 -3.88 -13.64 1.43
N PHE A 72 -2.99 -14.61 1.67
CA PHE A 72 -1.98 -14.50 2.73
C PHE A 72 -0.96 -13.39 2.44
N THR A 73 -0.47 -13.30 1.22
CA THR A 73 0.47 -12.25 0.81
C THR A 73 -0.17 -10.87 0.93
N GLU A 74 -1.40 -10.72 0.44
CA GLU A 74 -2.15 -9.47 0.55
C GLU A 74 -2.39 -9.05 2.00
N LEU A 75 -2.74 -9.99 2.86
CA LEU A 75 -2.88 -9.72 4.29
C LEU A 75 -1.57 -9.17 4.88
N LEU A 76 -0.43 -9.78 4.54
CA LEU A 76 0.88 -9.35 5.06
C LEU A 76 1.32 -7.99 4.50
N VAL A 77 1.13 -7.74 3.21
CA VAL A 77 1.46 -6.45 2.58
C VAL A 77 0.61 -5.33 3.16
N ASN A 78 -0.66 -5.61 3.42
CA ASN A 78 -1.65 -4.62 3.85
C ASN A 78 -1.83 -4.53 5.38
N ILE A 79 -1.12 -5.32 6.18
CA ILE A 79 -1.24 -5.31 7.66
C ILE A 79 -0.98 -3.91 8.27
N ARG A 80 -0.19 -3.08 7.60
CA ARG A 80 0.08 -1.69 7.97
C ARG A 80 -1.18 -0.83 8.08
N HIS A 81 -2.21 -1.11 7.29
CA HIS A 81 -3.49 -0.37 7.34
C HIS A 81 -4.21 -0.55 8.70
N ILE A 82 -4.01 -1.69 9.37
CA ILE A 82 -4.51 -1.91 10.73
C ILE A 82 -3.86 -0.91 11.70
N VAL A 83 -2.54 -0.69 11.57
CA VAL A 83 -1.80 0.27 12.42
C VAL A 83 -2.28 1.70 12.16
N TYR A 84 -2.54 2.05 10.89
CA TYR A 84 -3.09 3.37 10.54
C TYR A 84 -4.47 3.59 11.16
N GLY A 85 -5.37 2.61 11.04
CA GLY A 85 -6.70 2.67 11.65
C GLY A 85 -6.65 2.82 13.17
N LEU A 86 -5.78 2.07 13.84
CA LEU A 86 -5.59 2.16 15.29
C LEU A 86 -5.07 3.54 15.72
N SER A 87 -4.14 4.13 14.99
CA SER A 87 -3.59 5.45 15.33
C SER A 87 -4.59 6.59 15.15
N LEU A 88 -5.54 6.46 14.20
CA LEU A 88 -6.58 7.45 13.93
C LEU A 88 -7.88 7.22 14.72
N ILE A 89 -7.93 6.25 15.61
CA ILE A 89 -9.16 5.84 16.31
C ILE A 89 -9.80 7.00 17.11
N THR A 90 -8.96 7.84 17.71
CA THR A 90 -9.41 9.03 18.46
C THR A 90 -9.92 10.13 17.54
N ARG A 91 -9.28 10.28 16.38
CA ARG A 91 -9.66 11.28 15.38
C ARG A 91 -10.98 10.95 14.71
N PHE A 92 -11.27 9.65 14.58
CA PHE A 92 -12.51 9.16 13.98
C PHE A 92 -13.68 8.95 14.96
N LYS A 93 -13.59 9.43 16.20
CA LYS A 93 -14.68 9.29 17.17
C LYS A 93 -15.96 9.99 16.72
N ASN A 94 -15.86 11.19 16.14
CA ASN A 94 -16.98 12.07 15.83
C ASN A 94 -17.19 12.31 14.32
N VAL A 95 -16.80 11.35 13.47
CA VAL A 95 -16.94 11.47 12.00
C VAL A 95 -18.27 10.91 11.46
N GLY A 96 -19.16 10.41 12.34
CA GLY A 96 -20.49 9.93 11.98
C GLY A 96 -20.46 8.78 10.96
N ALA A 97 -21.33 8.84 9.97
CA ALA A 97 -21.51 7.80 8.95
C ALA A 97 -20.29 7.62 8.03
N TRP A 98 -19.35 8.57 8.01
CA TRP A 98 -18.12 8.45 7.23
C TRP A 98 -17.12 7.43 7.78
N LYS A 99 -17.28 7.00 9.04
CA LYS A 99 -16.31 6.17 9.73
C LYS A 99 -15.97 4.85 9.00
N PRO A 100 -16.91 4.04 8.52
CA PRO A 100 -16.57 2.81 7.79
C PRO A 100 -15.75 3.07 6.53
N TYR A 101 -16.14 4.10 5.77
CA TYR A 101 -15.42 4.47 4.56
C TYR A 101 -14.02 4.99 4.87
N LEU A 102 -13.87 5.85 5.87
CA LEU A 102 -12.57 6.37 6.30
C LEU A 102 -11.60 5.27 6.74
N ILE A 103 -12.11 4.22 7.39
CA ILE A 103 -11.28 3.06 7.79
C ILE A 103 -10.84 2.28 6.55
N PHE A 104 -11.74 2.06 5.60
CA PHE A 104 -11.46 1.38 4.34
C PHE A 104 -10.47 2.15 3.48
N ALA A 105 -10.63 3.47 3.36
CA ALA A 105 -9.88 4.34 2.47
C ALA A 105 -8.54 4.84 3.04
N LEU A 106 -7.98 4.14 4.04
CA LEU A 106 -6.67 4.47 4.58
C LEU A 106 -5.57 3.86 3.72
N THR A 107 -4.89 4.71 2.94
CA THR A 107 -3.61 4.41 2.30
C THR A 107 -2.49 5.16 3.04
N ASP A 108 -1.24 4.98 2.64
CA ASP A 108 -0.10 5.70 3.22
C ASP A 108 -0.27 7.22 3.09
N GLU A 109 -0.70 7.68 1.91
CA GLU A 109 -0.87 9.09 1.57
C GLU A 109 -2.09 9.67 2.30
N THR A 110 -3.25 9.02 2.20
CA THR A 110 -4.47 9.45 2.89
C THR A 110 -4.26 9.50 4.40
N TYR A 111 -3.59 8.50 4.98
CA TYR A 111 -3.20 8.49 6.38
C TYR A 111 -2.32 9.69 6.73
N SER A 112 -1.32 9.99 5.91
CA SER A 112 -0.43 11.15 6.11
C SER A 112 -1.21 12.45 6.08
N LEU A 113 -2.12 12.64 5.11
CA LEU A 113 -2.96 13.83 5.04
C LEU A 113 -3.87 13.94 6.26
N LEU A 114 -4.62 12.89 6.60
CA LEU A 114 -5.55 12.87 7.71
C LEU A 114 -4.88 13.07 9.08
N THR A 115 -3.61 12.69 9.21
CA THR A 115 -2.86 12.89 10.44
C THR A 115 -2.44 14.35 10.61
N ASN A 116 -2.07 15.03 9.53
CA ASN A 116 -1.48 16.37 9.56
C ASN A 116 -2.46 17.51 9.28
N CYS A 117 -3.63 17.23 8.66
CA CYS A 117 -4.59 18.30 8.36
C CYS A 117 -5.34 18.79 9.60
N THR A 118 -5.73 20.05 9.55
CA THR A 118 -6.62 20.68 10.55
C THR A 118 -8.01 20.88 9.93
N VAL A 119 -9.05 20.48 10.64
CA VAL A 119 -10.44 20.71 10.19
C VAL A 119 -10.73 22.20 10.19
N PRO A 120 -11.20 22.79 9.09
CA PRO A 120 -11.56 24.20 9.03
C PRO A 120 -12.64 24.55 10.05
N GLU A 121 -12.60 25.77 10.58
CA GLU A 121 -13.59 26.26 11.53
C GLU A 121 -15.03 26.16 10.96
N GLY A 122 -15.92 25.59 11.73
CA GLY A 122 -17.33 25.39 11.34
C GLY A 122 -17.58 24.25 10.36
N ALA A 123 -16.54 23.52 9.90
CA ALA A 123 -16.72 22.35 9.06
C ALA A 123 -17.00 21.08 9.89
N ASN A 124 -17.82 20.18 9.33
CA ASN A 124 -18.00 18.85 9.91
C ASN A 124 -16.75 18.00 9.63
N ALA A 125 -16.13 17.48 10.69
CA ALA A 125 -14.90 16.70 10.59
C ALA A 125 -15.06 15.44 9.71
N GLY A 126 -16.20 14.75 9.81
CA GLY A 126 -16.48 13.57 9.00
C GLY A 126 -16.56 13.91 7.50
N SER A 127 -17.27 14.99 7.16
CA SER A 127 -17.39 15.45 5.77
C SER A 127 -16.05 15.92 5.22
N PHE A 128 -15.26 16.64 6.00
CA PHE A 128 -13.94 17.11 5.57
C PHE A 128 -12.97 15.94 5.32
N TYR A 129 -12.82 15.04 6.30
CA TYR A 129 -11.96 13.85 6.13
C TYR A 129 -12.48 12.89 5.05
N GLY A 130 -13.82 12.72 4.98
CA GLY A 130 -14.45 11.91 3.93
C GLY A 130 -14.19 12.46 2.53
N THR A 131 -14.19 13.79 2.37
CA THR A 131 -13.88 14.44 1.09
C THR A 131 -12.41 14.21 0.70
N ILE A 132 -11.46 14.34 1.62
CA ILE A 132 -10.05 14.05 1.37
C ILE A 132 -9.89 12.59 0.91
N ALA A 133 -10.41 11.65 1.68
CA ALA A 133 -10.32 10.21 1.36
C ALA A 133 -11.00 9.85 0.04
N LEU A 134 -12.14 10.48 -0.27
CA LEU A 134 -12.87 10.26 -1.52
C LEU A 134 -12.10 10.81 -2.73
N LEU A 135 -11.52 11.99 -2.63
CA LEU A 135 -10.70 12.57 -3.70
C LEU A 135 -9.47 11.69 -3.98
N ASP A 136 -8.74 11.28 -2.95
CA ASP A 136 -7.59 10.40 -3.09
C ASP A 136 -7.99 9.07 -3.75
N HIS A 137 -9.10 8.47 -3.33
CA HIS A 137 -9.63 7.24 -3.92
C HIS A 137 -9.97 7.41 -5.41
N LEU A 138 -10.64 8.52 -5.76
CA LEU A 138 -10.97 8.84 -7.14
C LEU A 138 -9.71 9.04 -8.00
N TYR A 139 -8.68 9.67 -7.46
CA TYR A 139 -7.40 9.86 -8.18
C TYR A 139 -6.73 8.52 -8.49
N TRP A 140 -6.76 7.58 -7.55
CA TRP A 140 -6.25 6.23 -7.77
C TRP A 140 -7.03 5.47 -8.84
N ILE A 141 -8.36 5.48 -8.77
CA ILE A 141 -9.23 4.87 -9.77
C ILE A 141 -8.96 5.48 -11.14
N LEU A 142 -8.88 6.81 -11.22
CA LEU A 142 -8.61 7.55 -12.46
C LEU A 142 -7.29 7.12 -13.10
N GLY A 143 -6.21 7.08 -12.32
CA GLY A 143 -4.90 6.62 -12.79
C GLY A 143 -4.96 5.20 -13.35
N GLY A 144 -5.57 4.26 -12.61
CA GLY A 144 -5.74 2.88 -13.05
C GLY A 144 -6.56 2.74 -14.33
N VAL A 145 -7.66 3.50 -14.46
CA VAL A 145 -8.51 3.51 -15.67
C VAL A 145 -7.74 4.07 -16.86
N ILE A 146 -7.06 5.20 -16.70
CA ILE A 146 -6.25 5.80 -17.78
C ILE A 146 -5.21 4.79 -18.27
N GLY A 147 -4.49 4.14 -17.34
CA GLY A 147 -3.48 3.14 -17.67
C GLY A 147 -4.06 1.92 -18.36
N ALA A 148 -5.18 1.39 -17.87
CA ALA A 148 -5.81 0.21 -18.44
C ALA A 148 -6.39 0.50 -19.86
N VAL A 149 -6.99 1.66 -20.07
CA VAL A 149 -7.48 2.08 -21.39
C VAL A 149 -6.30 2.31 -22.34
N ALA A 150 -5.26 3.04 -21.90
CA ALA A 150 -4.09 3.27 -22.73
C ALA A 150 -3.40 1.96 -23.16
N GLY A 151 -3.35 0.97 -22.24
CA GLY A 151 -2.76 -0.34 -22.50
C GLY A 151 -3.44 -1.15 -23.60
N GLN A 152 -4.72 -0.85 -23.92
CA GLN A 152 -5.40 -1.50 -25.06
C GLN A 152 -4.92 -1.01 -26.41
N PHE A 153 -4.48 0.24 -26.48
CA PHE A 153 -4.15 0.90 -27.75
C PHE A 153 -2.65 0.94 -28.02
N ILE A 154 -1.84 0.83 -26.98
CA ILE A 154 -0.39 0.97 -27.10
C ILE A 154 0.24 -0.42 -26.81
N PRO A 155 0.87 -1.06 -27.80
CA PRO A 155 1.62 -2.29 -27.57
C PRO A 155 2.90 -1.94 -26.77
N PHE A 156 2.77 -1.88 -25.45
CA PHE A 156 3.93 -1.69 -24.57
C PHE A 156 4.70 -3.00 -24.38
N SER A 157 6.01 -2.94 -24.48
CA SER A 157 6.84 -4.01 -23.92
C SER A 157 6.80 -3.89 -22.39
N LEU A 158 6.61 -5.03 -21.70
CA LEU A 158 6.55 -5.12 -20.23
C LEU A 158 7.85 -4.63 -19.53
N ALA A 159 8.94 -4.47 -20.25
CA ALA A 159 10.27 -4.16 -19.71
C ALA A 159 10.35 -2.87 -18.86
N GLY A 160 9.37 -1.95 -18.99
CA GLY A 160 9.31 -0.74 -18.15
C GLY A 160 8.30 -0.81 -17.01
N VAL A 161 7.31 -1.71 -17.10
CA VAL A 161 6.25 -1.84 -16.10
C VAL A 161 6.74 -2.60 -14.87
N ASP A 162 7.59 -3.61 -15.06
CA ASP A 162 8.27 -4.32 -13.97
C ASP A 162 9.14 -3.36 -13.14
N PHE A 163 9.71 -2.34 -13.80
CA PHE A 163 10.47 -1.29 -13.10
C PHE A 163 9.58 -0.40 -12.22
N ALA A 164 8.33 -0.12 -12.62
CA ALA A 164 7.43 0.73 -11.84
C ALA A 164 7.12 0.12 -10.46
N LEU A 165 6.93 -1.19 -10.39
CA LEU A 165 6.75 -1.90 -9.12
C LEU A 165 8.01 -1.82 -8.24
N THR A 166 9.18 -2.08 -8.83
CA THR A 166 10.46 -1.98 -8.13
C THR A 166 10.69 -0.55 -7.63
N ALA A 167 10.42 0.45 -8.46
CA ALA A 167 10.55 1.87 -8.10
C ALA A 167 9.60 2.24 -6.95
N LEU A 168 8.34 1.79 -6.98
CA LEU A 168 7.39 2.00 -5.89
C LEU A 168 7.92 1.46 -4.56
N PHE A 169 8.37 0.20 -4.53
CA PHE A 169 8.90 -0.38 -3.30
C PHE A 169 10.19 0.29 -2.83
N MET A 170 11.04 0.75 -3.75
CA MET A 170 12.24 1.52 -3.40
C MET A 170 11.90 2.86 -2.77
N VAL A 171 10.91 3.58 -3.31
CA VAL A 171 10.44 4.84 -2.72
C VAL A 171 9.87 4.61 -1.32
N LEU A 172 9.00 3.61 -1.16
CA LEU A 172 8.44 3.25 0.16
C LEU A 172 9.53 2.88 1.17
N LEU A 173 10.55 2.13 0.74
CA LEU A 173 11.68 1.76 1.58
C LEU A 173 12.49 2.99 2.02
N ILE A 174 12.79 3.90 1.08
CA ILE A 174 13.53 5.15 1.37
C ILE A 174 12.73 6.03 2.33
N GLU A 175 11.43 6.21 2.10
CA GLU A 175 10.57 6.99 3.01
C GLU A 175 10.50 6.38 4.40
N GLN A 176 10.39 5.06 4.52
CA GLN A 176 10.38 4.39 5.81
C GLN A 176 11.71 4.54 6.54
N LEU A 177 12.83 4.41 5.84
CA LEU A 177 14.18 4.64 6.41
C LEU A 177 14.34 6.08 6.89
N ALA A 178 13.90 7.05 6.09
CA ALA A 178 13.97 8.47 6.43
C ALA A 178 13.12 8.81 7.68
N LYS A 179 11.96 8.17 7.85
CA LYS A 179 11.07 8.39 9.00
C LYS A 179 11.52 7.65 10.26
N SER A 180 11.95 6.39 10.13
CA SER A 180 12.25 5.53 11.29
C SER A 180 13.68 5.63 11.80
N HIS A 181 14.62 6.05 10.95
CA HIS A 181 16.07 6.00 11.21
C HIS A 181 16.57 4.62 11.68
N ASP A 182 15.78 3.56 11.44
CA ASP A 182 16.08 2.17 11.83
C ASP A 182 16.31 1.31 10.60
N ALA A 183 17.55 0.97 10.31
CA ALA A 183 17.91 0.10 9.19
C ALA A 183 17.72 -1.40 9.49
N THR A 184 17.37 -1.77 10.72
CA THR A 184 17.22 -3.19 11.11
C THR A 184 16.16 -3.94 10.29
N PRO A 185 14.91 -3.42 10.11
CA PRO A 185 13.91 -4.12 9.32
C PRO A 185 14.29 -4.34 7.86
N PRO A 186 14.79 -3.33 7.11
CA PRO A 186 15.18 -3.55 5.71
C PRO A 186 16.38 -4.48 5.55
N VAL A 187 17.35 -4.45 6.46
CA VAL A 187 18.48 -5.39 6.43
C VAL A 187 17.99 -6.82 6.66
N ILE A 188 17.13 -7.04 7.66
CA ILE A 188 16.53 -8.36 7.90
C ILE A 188 15.70 -8.80 6.70
N GLY A 189 14.92 -7.91 6.11
CA GLY A 189 14.13 -8.21 4.90
C GLY A 189 15.00 -8.64 3.72
N ALA A 190 16.09 -7.92 3.46
CA ALA A 190 17.03 -8.24 2.39
C ALA A 190 17.71 -9.61 2.62
N LEU A 191 18.17 -9.89 3.84
CA LEU A 191 18.77 -11.17 4.18
C LEU A 191 17.76 -12.34 4.09
N ALA A 192 16.53 -12.12 4.54
CA ALA A 192 15.46 -13.11 4.45
C ALA A 192 15.09 -13.41 2.98
N ALA A 193 15.01 -12.38 2.13
CA ALA A 193 14.77 -12.55 0.70
C ALA A 193 15.90 -13.34 0.03
N LEU A 194 17.15 -12.98 0.32
CA LEU A 194 18.32 -13.71 -0.18
C LEU A 194 18.30 -15.18 0.25
N ALA A 195 18.03 -15.44 1.54
CA ALA A 195 17.92 -16.79 2.06
C ALA A 195 16.81 -17.59 1.36
N ALA A 196 15.63 -16.99 1.17
CA ALA A 196 14.52 -17.63 0.47
C ALA A 196 14.86 -17.98 -0.98
N VAL A 197 15.55 -17.09 -1.70
CA VAL A 197 16.01 -17.35 -3.08
C VAL A 197 17.02 -18.49 -3.11
N VAL A 198 18.03 -18.48 -2.23
CA VAL A 198 19.05 -19.53 -2.16
C VAL A 198 18.42 -20.89 -1.85
N LEU A 199 17.55 -20.97 -0.84
CA LEU A 199 16.89 -22.20 -0.44
C LEU A 199 15.98 -22.75 -1.55
N SER A 200 15.28 -21.89 -2.28
CA SER A 200 14.51 -22.30 -3.45
C SER A 200 15.39 -22.83 -4.57
N ARG A 201 16.55 -22.20 -4.83
CA ARG A 201 17.54 -22.70 -5.80
C ARG A 201 18.14 -24.04 -5.39
N CYS A 202 18.25 -24.31 -4.10
CA CYS A 202 18.66 -25.61 -3.57
C CYS A 202 17.54 -26.68 -3.60
N GLY A 203 16.36 -26.36 -4.11
CA GLY A 203 15.25 -27.30 -4.27
C GLY A 203 14.42 -27.56 -3.02
N LEU A 204 14.59 -26.77 -1.94
CA LEU A 204 13.84 -26.98 -0.70
C LEU A 204 12.35 -26.64 -0.84
N PHE A 205 11.98 -25.72 -1.75
CA PHE A 205 10.59 -25.38 -2.07
C PHE A 205 10.48 -24.75 -3.47
N PRO A 206 9.28 -24.80 -4.10
CA PRO A 206 9.05 -24.22 -5.42
C PRO A 206 9.27 -22.72 -5.47
N SER A 207 9.69 -22.21 -6.63
CA SER A 207 9.97 -20.77 -6.84
C SER A 207 8.76 -19.86 -6.58
N GLY A 208 7.53 -20.34 -6.79
CA GLY A 208 6.30 -19.60 -6.47
C GLY A 208 6.09 -19.30 -4.98
N HIS A 209 6.88 -19.91 -4.08
CA HIS A 209 6.78 -19.70 -2.63
C HIS A 209 7.88 -18.78 -2.07
N ILE A 210 8.80 -18.26 -2.91
CA ILE A 210 9.94 -17.44 -2.47
C ILE A 210 9.45 -16.22 -1.67
N LEU A 211 8.43 -15.51 -2.15
CA LEU A 211 7.91 -14.32 -1.47
C LEU A 211 7.34 -14.65 -0.07
N ILE A 212 6.55 -15.71 0.03
CA ILE A 212 5.97 -16.16 1.30
C ILE A 212 7.06 -16.59 2.28
N ALA A 213 8.04 -17.36 1.81
CA ALA A 213 9.18 -17.78 2.61
C ALA A 213 10.01 -16.59 3.09
N ALA A 214 10.31 -15.64 2.22
CA ALA A 214 11.04 -14.41 2.55
C ALA A 214 10.31 -13.60 3.65
N ILE A 215 9.00 -13.41 3.52
CA ILE A 215 8.20 -12.70 4.53
C ILE A 215 8.20 -13.47 5.85
N ALA A 216 7.99 -14.78 5.84
CA ALA A 216 8.00 -15.61 7.04
C ALA A 216 9.35 -15.55 7.77
N PHE A 217 10.46 -15.65 7.03
CA PHE A 217 11.82 -15.52 7.58
C PHE A 217 12.08 -14.13 8.17
N ALA A 218 11.66 -13.08 7.46
CA ALA A 218 11.81 -11.71 7.93
C ALA A 218 11.02 -11.46 9.22
N LEU A 219 9.77 -11.90 9.30
CA LEU A 219 8.92 -11.77 10.49
C LEU A 219 9.52 -12.55 11.66
N ALA A 220 9.92 -13.80 11.47
CA ALA A 220 10.55 -14.61 12.51
C ALA A 220 11.83 -13.97 13.04
N ALA A 221 12.68 -13.45 12.16
CA ALA A 221 13.92 -12.77 12.54
C ALA A 221 13.63 -11.45 13.28
N LEU A 222 12.67 -10.65 12.82
CA LEU A 222 12.27 -9.40 13.49
C LEU A 222 11.71 -9.65 14.88
N VAL A 223 10.85 -10.65 15.06
CA VAL A 223 10.32 -11.05 16.37
C VAL A 223 11.45 -11.50 17.28
N ALA A 224 12.39 -12.31 16.77
CA ALA A 224 13.55 -12.77 17.57
C ALA A 224 14.45 -11.63 18.01
N VAL A 225 14.74 -10.68 17.13
CA VAL A 225 15.62 -9.53 17.42
C VAL A 225 14.96 -8.54 18.37
N ARG A 226 13.70 -8.15 18.10
CA ARG A 226 12.98 -7.19 18.95
C ARG A 226 12.52 -7.80 20.28
N GLY A 227 12.15 -9.08 20.30
CA GLY A 227 11.79 -9.77 21.54
C GLY A 227 12.96 -9.87 22.53
N LYS A 228 14.20 -9.94 22.03
CA LYS A 228 15.41 -9.84 22.88
C LYS A 228 15.60 -8.44 23.46
N LYS A 229 15.39 -7.37 22.66
CA LYS A 229 15.47 -5.98 23.16
C LYS A 229 14.46 -5.71 24.28
N PHE A 230 13.20 -6.10 24.10
CA PHE A 230 12.16 -5.94 25.12
C PHE A 230 12.47 -6.69 26.45
N LYS A 231 13.10 -7.87 26.36
CA LYS A 231 13.53 -8.62 27.56
C LYS A 231 14.73 -7.98 28.25
N THR A 232 15.62 -7.31 27.52
CA THR A 232 16.79 -6.64 28.08
C THR A 232 16.40 -5.34 28.79
N GLU A 233 15.52 -4.54 28.21
CA GLU A 233 15.01 -3.31 28.82
C GLU A 233 14.19 -3.56 30.12
N ARG A 234 13.50 -4.70 30.22
CA ARG A 234 12.80 -5.11 31.45
C ARG A 234 13.73 -5.60 32.58
N LYS A 235 14.99 -5.89 32.29
CA LYS A 235 15.95 -6.41 33.27
C LYS A 235 16.88 -5.34 33.84
N THR A 236 16.81 -4.09 33.38
CA THR A 236 17.55 -2.96 33.96
C THR A 236 16.56 -2.19 34.85
N PRO A 237 16.54 -2.41 36.17
CA PRO A 237 15.77 -1.56 37.09
C PRO A 237 16.50 -0.21 37.16
N LEU A 238 15.72 0.87 37.25
CA LEU A 238 16.16 2.24 37.53
C LEU A 238 16.90 2.33 38.87
#